data_38d20acfddeff7e13ee2c393917b9e5f
#
_entry.id   38d20acfddeff7e13ee2c393917b9e5f
#
_cell.length_a   1.000
_cell.length_b   1.000
_cell.length_c   1.000
_cell.angle_alpha   90.00
_cell.angle_beta   90.00
_cell.angle_gamma   90.00
#
_symmetry.space_group_name_H-M   'P 1'
#
loop_
_entity.id
_entity.type
_entity.pdbx_description
1 polymer ?
#
loop_
_entity_poly.entity_id
_entity_poly.type
_entity_poly.pdbx_seq_one_letter_code
_entity_poly.pdbx_strand_id
1 'polypeptide(L)'
;MRQLVLYIHGKGGNAMEADHYKTLFAGYDVVGLDYHADNPWEAISEFKEFFHGYRKGHDSIILIANSIGAYFSMCAFNHEQIDKAFFISPIVDMEKLILDMMGWADITEEKLREKQLITTGFGETLSWEYLCYVRNHPVN
;
A
#
# COMPACT_ATOMS: atom_id res chain seq x y z
N MET A 1 -8.16 21.91 -16.70
CA MET A 1 -8.26 20.97 -15.59
C MET A 1 -6.91 20.80 -14.91
N ARG A 2 -6.90 20.27 -13.71
CA ARG A 2 -5.69 20.19 -12.88
C ARG A 2 -5.07 18.80 -12.97
N GLN A 3 -3.78 18.74 -12.66
CA GLN A 3 -3.04 17.48 -12.58
C GLN A 3 -2.78 17.17 -11.11
N LEU A 4 -2.92 15.90 -10.73
CA LEU A 4 -2.77 15.44 -9.36
C LEU A 4 -1.54 14.55 -9.21
N VAL A 5 -0.77 14.80 -8.16
CA VAL A 5 0.22 13.85 -7.65
C VAL A 5 -0.34 13.28 -6.35
N LEU A 6 -0.56 11.99 -6.33
CA LEU A 6 -1.08 11.26 -5.17
C LEU A 6 0.08 10.50 -4.53
N TYR A 7 0.36 10.80 -3.26
CA TYR A 7 1.44 10.15 -2.52
C TYR A 7 0.89 9.17 -1.50
N ILE A 8 1.45 7.97 -1.48
CA ILE A 8 1.08 6.92 -0.54
C ILE A 8 2.32 6.48 0.24
N HIS A 9 2.28 6.73 1.55
CA HIS A 9 3.41 6.46 2.43
C HIS A 9 3.57 4.97 2.73
N GLY A 10 4.76 4.60 3.23
CA GLY A 10 5.04 3.26 3.73
C GLY A 10 4.67 3.11 5.20
N LYS A 11 4.97 1.94 5.75
CA LYS A 11 4.74 1.67 7.17
C LYS A 11 5.59 2.62 8.02
N GLY A 12 4.96 3.21 9.03
CA GLY A 12 5.63 4.18 9.90
C GLY A 12 5.75 5.56 9.30
N GLY A 13 5.37 5.76 8.03
CA GLY A 13 5.34 7.06 7.41
C GLY A 13 4.00 7.76 7.63
N ASN A 14 3.81 8.87 6.94
CA ASN A 14 2.57 9.64 7.04
C ASN A 14 2.31 10.45 5.76
N ALA A 15 1.09 10.96 5.65
CA ALA A 15 0.65 11.70 4.47
C ALA A 15 1.42 13.02 4.28
N MET A 16 1.99 13.60 5.33
CA MET A 16 2.72 14.86 5.24
C MET A 16 4.04 14.73 4.46
N GLU A 17 4.53 13.51 4.28
CA GLU A 17 5.71 13.26 3.43
C GLU A 17 5.47 13.73 1.99
N ALA A 18 4.21 13.85 1.57
CA ALA A 18 3.86 14.36 0.26
C ALA A 18 4.39 15.79 0.02
N ASP A 19 4.58 16.58 1.07
CA ASP A 19 5.08 17.94 0.96
C ASP A 19 6.46 18.00 0.29
N HIS A 20 7.24 16.95 0.43
CA HIS A 20 8.54 16.82 -0.24
C HIS A 20 8.42 16.94 -1.77
N TYR A 21 7.30 16.52 -2.32
CA TYR A 21 7.10 16.48 -3.77
C TYR A 21 6.50 17.77 -4.34
N LYS A 22 6.06 18.69 -3.50
CA LYS A 22 5.42 19.93 -3.95
C LYS A 22 6.36 20.79 -4.80
N THR A 23 7.63 20.85 -4.43
CA THR A 23 8.61 21.61 -5.20
C THR A 23 9.00 20.94 -6.50
N LEU A 24 8.93 19.60 -6.55
CA LEU A 24 9.27 18.82 -7.73
C LEU A 24 8.15 18.83 -8.78
N PHE A 25 6.92 19.06 -8.34
CA PHE A 25 5.75 19.06 -9.21
C PHE A 25 5.01 20.39 -9.11
N ALA A 26 5.74 21.47 -9.42
CA ALA A 26 5.14 22.82 -9.42
C ALA A 26 3.98 22.88 -10.41
N GLY A 27 2.87 23.44 -9.97
CA GLY A 27 1.66 23.53 -10.80
C GLY A 27 0.73 22.33 -10.70
N TYR A 28 1.15 21.28 -10.03
CA TYR A 28 0.30 20.11 -9.74
C TYR A 28 -0.33 20.26 -8.36
N ASP A 29 -1.49 19.65 -8.17
CA ASP A 29 -2.00 19.40 -6.82
C ASP A 29 -1.23 18.21 -6.26
N VAL A 30 -0.67 18.32 -5.09
CA VAL A 30 0.07 17.24 -4.43
C VAL A 30 -0.66 16.89 -3.16
N VAL A 31 -1.12 15.64 -3.06
CA VAL A 31 -1.92 15.16 -1.93
C VAL A 31 -1.34 13.87 -1.40
N GLY A 32 -1.15 13.81 -0.08
CA GLY A 32 -0.82 12.57 0.61
C GLY A 32 -2.07 11.89 1.13
N LEU A 33 -2.20 10.58 0.94
CA LEU A 33 -3.27 9.81 1.56
C LEU A 33 -2.95 9.54 3.01
N ASP A 34 -3.87 9.95 3.88
CA ASP A 34 -3.80 9.59 5.31
C ASP A 34 -4.60 8.30 5.51
N TYR A 35 -4.00 7.19 5.11
CA TYR A 35 -4.65 5.89 5.20
C TYR A 35 -4.23 5.15 6.48
N HIS A 36 -5.11 4.27 6.95
CA HIS A 36 -4.91 3.50 8.17
C HIS A 36 -4.96 1.99 7.95
N ALA A 37 -5.16 1.55 6.72
CA ALA A 37 -5.24 0.12 6.37
C ALA A 37 -3.97 -0.62 6.77
N ASP A 38 -4.15 -1.81 7.35
CA ASP A 38 -3.06 -2.71 7.74
C ASP A 38 -2.98 -3.94 6.83
N ASN A 39 -3.89 -4.06 5.89
CA ASN A 39 -4.00 -5.22 5.02
C ASN A 39 -4.58 -4.79 3.67
N PRO A 40 -4.44 -5.64 2.64
CA PRO A 40 -4.83 -5.25 1.29
C PRO A 40 -6.33 -5.03 1.11
N TRP A 41 -7.20 -5.77 1.78
CA TRP A 41 -8.64 -5.56 1.59
C TRP A 41 -9.11 -4.24 2.19
N GLU A 42 -8.56 -3.82 3.32
CA GLU A 42 -8.84 -2.50 3.88
C GLU A 42 -8.26 -1.41 2.98
N ALA A 43 -7.04 -1.60 2.47
CA ALA A 43 -6.39 -0.64 1.59
C ALA A 43 -7.20 -0.44 0.30
N ILE A 44 -7.69 -1.50 -0.29
CA ILE A 44 -8.52 -1.42 -1.50
C ILE A 44 -9.74 -0.51 -1.25
N SER A 45 -10.40 -0.70 -0.11
CA SER A 45 -11.57 0.09 0.25
C SER A 45 -11.22 1.56 0.46
N GLU A 46 -10.20 1.83 1.30
CA GLU A 46 -9.78 3.20 1.60
C GLU A 46 -9.27 3.93 0.36
N PHE A 47 -8.43 3.29 -0.44
CA PHE A 47 -7.80 3.92 -1.59
C PHE A 47 -8.82 4.23 -2.68
N LYS A 48 -9.79 3.35 -2.90
CA LYS A 48 -10.86 3.60 -3.88
C LYS A 48 -11.71 4.78 -3.47
N GLU A 49 -12.02 4.91 -2.19
CA GLU A 49 -12.80 6.03 -1.67
C GLU A 49 -12.06 7.34 -1.87
N PHE A 50 -10.78 7.42 -1.49
CA PHE A 50 -9.95 8.60 -1.71
C PHE A 50 -9.82 8.92 -3.19
N PHE A 51 -9.51 7.94 -3.99
CA PHE A 51 -9.34 8.12 -5.43
C PHE A 51 -10.61 8.69 -6.08
N HIS A 52 -11.75 8.14 -5.73
CA HIS A 52 -13.03 8.59 -6.26
C HIS A 52 -13.27 10.07 -5.97
N GLY A 53 -12.91 10.54 -4.78
CA GLY A 53 -13.03 11.93 -4.42
C GLY A 53 -12.10 12.85 -5.21
N TYR A 54 -10.86 12.44 -5.42
CA TYR A 54 -9.86 13.26 -6.11
C TYR A 54 -9.92 13.15 -7.63
N ARG A 55 -10.47 12.07 -8.19
CA ARG A 55 -10.56 11.89 -9.63
C ARG A 55 -11.37 13.01 -10.29
N LYS A 56 -12.38 13.48 -9.63
CA LYS A 56 -13.18 14.61 -10.11
C LYS A 56 -12.34 15.89 -10.03
N GLY A 57 -12.27 16.62 -11.12
CA GLY A 57 -11.51 17.86 -11.18
C GLY A 57 -10.06 17.72 -11.57
N HIS A 58 -9.61 16.50 -11.88
CA HIS A 58 -8.24 16.24 -12.33
C HIS A 58 -8.24 15.47 -13.65
N ASP A 59 -7.43 15.91 -14.60
CA ASP A 59 -7.28 15.27 -15.92
C ASP A 59 -6.33 14.10 -15.87
N SER A 60 -5.29 14.23 -15.06
CA SER A 60 -4.26 13.22 -14.98
C SER A 60 -3.85 13.00 -13.53
N ILE A 61 -3.48 11.77 -13.23
CA ILE A 61 -3.07 11.36 -11.89
C ILE A 61 -1.73 10.65 -11.98
N ILE A 62 -0.76 11.18 -11.24
CA ILE A 62 0.55 10.57 -11.03
C ILE A 62 0.55 10.00 -9.62
N LEU A 63 0.92 8.73 -9.50
CA LEU A 63 1.00 8.04 -8.22
C LEU A 63 2.46 7.91 -7.81
N ILE A 64 2.76 8.28 -6.58
CA ILE A 64 4.06 8.02 -5.95
C ILE A 64 3.78 7.21 -4.70
N ALA A 65 4.30 6.00 -4.62
CA ALA A 65 4.02 5.12 -3.50
C ALA A 65 5.29 4.45 -2.99
N ASN A 66 5.39 4.33 -1.67
CA ASN A 66 6.59 3.88 -0.99
C ASN A 66 6.34 2.55 -0.27
N SER A 67 7.18 1.55 -0.53
CA SER A 67 7.24 0.29 0.21
C SER A 67 5.89 -0.45 0.21
N ILE A 68 5.27 -0.66 1.38
CA ILE A 68 3.97 -1.32 1.49
C ILE A 68 2.86 -0.49 0.84
N GLY A 69 3.03 0.84 0.82
CA GLY A 69 2.09 1.72 0.11
C GLY A 69 2.03 1.41 -1.38
N ALA A 70 3.17 1.04 -1.98
CA ALA A 70 3.21 0.60 -3.37
C ALA A 70 2.49 -0.74 -3.55
N TYR A 71 2.67 -1.67 -2.63
CA TYR A 71 1.94 -2.95 -2.67
C TYR A 71 0.43 -2.73 -2.60
N PHE A 72 -0.02 -1.93 -1.64
CA PHE A 72 -1.45 -1.61 -1.50
C PHE A 72 -1.99 -0.90 -2.74
N SER A 73 -1.19 -0.04 -3.35
CA SER A 73 -1.58 0.66 -4.58
C SER A 73 -1.75 -0.32 -5.74
N MET A 74 -0.86 -1.30 -5.87
CA MET A 74 -0.99 -2.34 -6.89
C MET A 74 -2.23 -3.20 -6.68
N CYS A 75 -2.65 -3.39 -5.44
CA CYS A 75 -3.90 -4.10 -5.13
C CYS A 75 -5.15 -3.26 -5.46
N ALA A 76 -5.08 -1.95 -5.23
CA ALA A 76 -6.23 -1.07 -5.26
C ALA A 76 -6.49 -0.41 -6.63
N PHE A 77 -5.42 -0.10 -7.37
CA PHE A 77 -5.51 0.65 -8.62
C PHE A 77 -5.15 -0.21 -9.82
N ASN A 78 -5.79 0.09 -10.95
CA ASN A 78 -5.42 -0.49 -12.23
C ASN A 78 -4.79 0.60 -13.12
N HIS A 79 -4.22 0.19 -14.25
CA HIS A 79 -3.53 1.08 -15.17
C HIS A 79 -4.45 2.09 -15.87
N GLU A 80 -5.77 1.89 -15.83
CA GLU A 80 -6.72 2.82 -16.42
C GLU A 80 -6.96 4.04 -15.54
N GLN A 81 -6.73 3.90 -14.24
CA GLN A 81 -6.98 4.94 -13.25
C GLN A 81 -5.79 5.88 -13.06
N ILE A 82 -4.59 5.38 -13.32
CA ILE A 82 -3.33 6.06 -13.02
C ILE A 82 -2.55 6.25 -14.33
N ASP A 83 -2.15 7.48 -14.62
CA ASP A 83 -1.39 7.80 -15.83
C ASP A 83 0.08 7.40 -15.72
N LYS A 84 0.67 7.64 -14.56
CA LYS A 84 2.05 7.23 -14.25
C LYS A 84 2.14 6.83 -12.79
N ALA A 85 2.94 5.82 -12.52
CA ALA A 85 3.20 5.37 -11.15
C ALA A 85 4.71 5.27 -10.93
N PHE A 86 5.17 5.82 -9.82
CA PHE A 86 6.54 5.73 -9.35
C PHE A 86 6.54 4.98 -8.02
N PHE A 87 7.08 3.77 -8.03
CA PHE A 87 7.16 2.96 -6.83
C PHE A 87 8.57 3.02 -6.25
N ILE A 88 8.67 3.40 -4.98
CA ILE A 88 9.94 3.51 -4.27
C ILE A 88 10.08 2.32 -3.35
N SER A 89 11.09 1.48 -3.61
CA SER A 89 11.35 0.26 -2.83
C SER A 89 10.08 -0.57 -2.62
N PRO A 90 9.35 -0.91 -3.68
CA PRO A 90 8.05 -1.56 -3.54
C PRO A 90 8.16 -2.97 -2.99
N ILE A 91 7.16 -3.36 -2.19
CA ILE A 91 6.96 -4.75 -1.83
C ILE A 91 6.12 -5.36 -2.96
N VAL A 92 6.73 -6.24 -3.75
CA VAL A 92 6.07 -6.85 -4.91
C VAL A 92 5.66 -8.30 -4.66
N ASP A 93 6.26 -8.94 -3.65
CA ASP A 93 5.97 -10.31 -3.27
C ASP A 93 5.67 -10.36 -1.77
N MET A 94 4.43 -10.05 -1.43
CA MET A 94 4.01 -10.01 -0.03
C MET A 94 3.96 -11.40 0.58
N GLU A 95 3.66 -12.43 -0.20
CA GLU A 95 3.70 -13.80 0.30
C GLU A 95 5.09 -14.16 0.81
N LYS A 96 6.12 -13.85 0.00
CA LYS A 96 7.51 -14.10 0.39
C LYS A 96 7.87 -13.35 1.66
N LEU A 97 7.48 -12.08 1.76
CA LEU A 97 7.78 -11.28 2.95
C LEU A 97 7.14 -11.88 4.20
N ILE A 98 5.87 -12.28 4.12
CA ILE A 98 5.18 -12.90 5.26
C ILE A 98 5.88 -14.20 5.65
N LEU A 99 6.24 -15.03 4.67
CA LEU A 99 6.94 -16.29 4.94
C LEU A 99 8.32 -16.05 5.57
N ASP A 100 9.04 -15.02 5.10
CA ASP A 100 10.32 -14.63 5.70
C ASP A 100 10.14 -14.20 7.15
N MET A 101 9.15 -13.37 7.44
CA MET A 101 8.85 -12.94 8.82
C MET A 101 8.48 -14.12 9.71
N MET A 102 7.72 -15.08 9.19
CA MET A 102 7.41 -16.32 9.92
C MET A 102 8.68 -17.08 10.25
N GLY A 103 9.60 -17.18 9.29
CA GLY A 103 10.90 -17.82 9.53
C GLY A 103 11.71 -17.12 10.61
N TRP A 104 11.75 -15.79 10.60
CA TRP A 104 12.46 -15.01 11.61
C TRP A 104 11.86 -15.18 13.01
N ALA A 105 10.55 -15.36 13.10
CA ALA A 105 9.84 -15.53 14.35
C ALA A 105 9.70 -17.01 14.77
N ASP A 106 10.22 -17.93 13.95
CA ASP A 106 10.10 -19.37 14.15
C ASP A 106 8.64 -19.83 14.29
N ILE A 107 7.80 -19.35 13.36
CA ILE A 107 6.37 -19.65 13.34
C ILE A 107 6.06 -20.46 12.09
N THR A 108 5.42 -21.63 12.28
CA THR A 108 4.96 -22.48 11.16
C THR A 108 3.60 -22.02 10.66
N GLU A 109 3.25 -22.40 9.43
CA GLU A 109 1.92 -22.11 8.89
C GLU A 109 0.81 -22.76 9.71
N GLU A 110 1.05 -23.97 10.19
CA GLU A 110 0.10 -24.69 11.04
C GLU A 110 -0.20 -23.89 12.31
N LYS A 111 0.84 -23.38 12.96
CA LYS A 111 0.69 -22.55 14.16
C LYS A 111 -0.03 -21.26 13.87
N LEU A 112 0.31 -20.60 12.75
CA LEU A 112 -0.35 -19.35 12.36
C LEU A 112 -1.83 -19.60 12.06
N ARG A 113 -2.15 -20.68 11.37
CA ARG A 113 -3.54 -21.06 11.09
C ARG A 113 -4.31 -21.32 12.38
N GLU A 114 -3.70 -22.01 13.33
CA GLU A 114 -4.33 -22.32 14.61
C GLU A 114 -4.60 -21.06 15.43
N LYS A 115 -3.62 -20.16 15.50
CA LYS A 115 -3.70 -18.93 16.30
C LYS A 115 -4.40 -17.79 15.61
N GLN A 116 -4.43 -17.77 14.28
CA GLN A 116 -4.98 -16.74 13.41
C GLN A 116 -4.16 -15.44 13.41
N LEU A 117 -3.77 -14.93 14.57
CA LEU A 117 -2.93 -13.75 14.73
C LEU A 117 -1.81 -14.06 15.72
N ILE A 118 -0.58 -13.70 15.34
CA ILE A 118 0.59 -13.87 16.23
C ILE A 118 1.41 -12.59 16.18
N THR A 119 1.56 -11.94 17.33
CA THR A 119 2.44 -10.78 17.47
C THR A 119 3.88 -11.24 17.62
N THR A 120 4.77 -10.69 16.79
CA THR A 120 6.20 -11.03 16.82
C THR A 120 6.96 -10.12 17.76
N GLY A 121 8.20 -10.50 18.10
CA GLY A 121 9.08 -9.67 18.91
C GLY A 121 9.62 -8.44 18.19
N PHE A 122 9.47 -8.33 16.87
CA PHE A 122 9.96 -7.20 16.08
C PHE A 122 8.84 -6.23 15.63
N GLY A 123 7.71 -6.25 16.34
CA GLY A 123 6.65 -5.25 16.15
C GLY A 123 5.64 -5.53 15.06
N GLU A 124 5.76 -6.68 14.39
CA GLU A 124 4.80 -7.09 13.36
C GLU A 124 3.80 -8.09 13.95
N THR A 125 2.55 -8.01 13.50
CA THR A 125 1.54 -9.02 13.80
C THR A 125 1.28 -9.83 12.55
N LEU A 126 1.55 -11.13 12.60
CA LEU A 126 1.32 -12.04 11.49
C LEU A 126 -0.14 -12.50 11.51
N SER A 127 -0.75 -12.59 10.33
CA SER A 127 -2.15 -12.92 10.16
C SER A 127 -2.30 -14.07 9.17
N TRP A 128 -3.01 -15.11 9.56
CA TRP A 128 -3.33 -16.22 8.66
C TRP A 128 -4.21 -15.77 7.51
N GLU A 129 -5.21 -14.91 7.79
CA GLU A 129 -6.08 -14.35 6.76
C GLU A 129 -5.29 -13.57 5.70
N TYR A 130 -4.31 -12.79 6.14
CA TYR A 130 -3.46 -12.02 5.23
C TYR A 130 -2.64 -12.95 4.32
N LEU A 131 -2.03 -13.99 4.89
CA LEU A 131 -1.25 -14.96 4.11
C LEU A 131 -2.13 -15.66 3.05
N CYS A 132 -3.33 -16.09 3.45
CA CYS A 132 -4.26 -16.72 2.51
C CYS A 132 -4.68 -15.75 1.40
N TYR A 133 -4.93 -14.49 1.74
CA TYR A 133 -5.31 -13.47 0.77
C TYR A 133 -4.22 -13.29 -0.29
N VAL A 134 -2.98 -13.10 0.13
CA VAL A 134 -1.89 -12.83 -0.83
C VAL A 134 -1.60 -14.02 -1.73
N ARG A 135 -1.84 -15.24 -1.26
CA ARG A 135 -1.72 -16.45 -2.06
C ARG A 135 -2.78 -16.53 -3.16
N ASN A 136 -3.97 -16.00 -2.89
CA ASN A 136 -5.08 -16.02 -3.82
C ASN A 136 -5.15 -14.76 -4.70
N HIS A 137 -4.40 -13.71 -4.38
CA HIS A 137 -4.44 -12.43 -5.07
C HIS A 137 -3.03 -11.91 -5.33
N PRO A 138 -2.21 -12.62 -6.13
CA PRO A 138 -0.87 -12.13 -6.44
C PRO A 138 -0.96 -10.86 -7.28
N VAL A 139 -0.06 -9.92 -7.04
CA VAL A 139 0.07 -8.73 -7.88
C VAL A 139 1.08 -9.01 -8.99
N ASN A 140 0.77 -8.53 -10.19
CA ASN A 140 1.60 -8.72 -11.37
C ASN A 140 2.13 -7.38 -11.90
#